data_63a06b31a60869d5f6d4747f39101140
#
_entry.id   63a06b31a60869d5f6d4747f39101140
#
_cell.length_a   1.000
_cell.length_b   1.000
_cell.length_c   1.000
_cell.angle_alpha   90.00
_cell.angle_beta   90.00
_cell.angle_gamma   90.00
#
_symmetry.space_group_name_H-M   'P 1'
#
loop_
_entity.id
_entity.type
_entity.pdbx_description
1 polymer ?
#
loop_
_entity_poly.entity_id
_entity_poly.type
_entity_poly.pdbx_seq_one_letter_code
_entity_poly.pdbx_strand_id
1 'polypeptide(L)'
;MYLYGAGGHAKVIMDILKENSTELTGIIDDNPHIQEWMEYHVLSYDPKRMFPILISIGNNSIRKNIAEQLYKKNAVFGTVISIHAIVSPYAKIGEGSVVMQGSILQSCCQTGKHCIVNTGAA
;
A
#
# COMPACT_ATOMS: atom_id res chain seq x y z
N MET A 1 -6.79 7.09 -2.91
CA MET A 1 -5.69 6.34 -2.28
C MET A 1 -4.42 7.18 -2.28
N TYR A 2 -3.78 7.28 -1.13
CA TYR A 2 -2.46 7.91 -0.98
C TYR A 2 -1.42 6.83 -0.73
N LEU A 3 -0.23 6.99 -1.31
CA LEU A 3 0.90 6.10 -1.05
C LEU A 3 1.96 6.83 -0.22
N TYR A 4 2.45 6.17 0.82
CA TYR A 4 3.53 6.68 1.66
C TYR A 4 4.81 5.92 1.34
N GLY A 5 5.70 6.56 0.60
CA GLY A 5 6.95 6.01 0.11
C GLY A 5 7.04 6.14 -1.41
N ALA A 6 7.93 7.01 -1.87
CA ALA A 6 8.09 7.37 -3.29
C ALA A 6 9.31 6.67 -3.89
N GLY A 7 9.27 5.34 -3.92
CA GLY A 7 10.38 4.53 -4.43
C GLY A 7 9.91 3.49 -5.45
N GLY A 8 10.70 2.42 -5.58
CA GLY A 8 10.45 1.36 -6.56
C GLY A 8 9.20 0.54 -6.27
N HIS A 9 8.94 0.23 -5.00
CA HIS A 9 7.74 -0.54 -4.64
C HIS A 9 6.45 0.24 -4.91
N ALA A 10 6.48 1.56 -4.77
CA ALA A 10 5.34 2.40 -5.13
C ALA A 10 4.96 2.25 -6.61
N LYS A 11 5.93 2.05 -7.49
CA LYS A 11 5.68 1.83 -8.93
C LYS A 11 4.94 0.51 -9.17
N VAL A 12 5.28 -0.53 -8.42
CA VAL A 12 4.60 -1.82 -8.49
C VAL A 12 3.14 -1.67 -8.05
N ILE A 13 2.91 -0.95 -6.97
CA ILE A 13 1.55 -0.70 -6.47
C ILE A 13 0.77 0.16 -7.46
N MET A 14 1.42 1.13 -8.11
CA MET A 14 0.77 1.96 -9.13
C MET A 14 0.22 1.13 -10.28
N ASP A 15 0.93 0.09 -10.71
CA ASP A 15 0.43 -0.83 -11.73
C ASP A 15 -0.87 -1.50 -11.29
N ILE A 16 -0.93 -1.94 -10.04
CA ILE A 16 -2.14 -2.55 -9.48
C ILE A 16 -3.29 -1.54 -9.44
N LEU A 17 -3.03 -0.33 -8.99
CA LEU A 17 -4.05 0.73 -8.94
C LEU A 17 -4.61 1.03 -10.33
N LYS A 18 -3.77 1.09 -11.34
CA LYS A 18 -4.21 1.31 -12.73
C LYS A 18 -5.06 0.16 -13.24
N GLU A 19 -4.65 -1.08 -13.00
CA GLU A 19 -5.43 -2.26 -13.38
C GLU A 19 -6.78 -2.29 -12.69
N ASN A 20 -6.83 -1.86 -11.43
CA ASN A 20 -8.05 -1.79 -10.64
C ASN A 20 -8.92 -0.57 -10.97
N SER A 21 -8.48 0.30 -11.88
CA SER A 21 -9.12 1.59 -12.16
C SER A 21 -9.28 2.46 -10.91
N THR A 22 -8.33 2.36 -10.00
CA THR A 22 -8.26 3.17 -8.79
C THR A 22 -7.28 4.32 -9.00
N GLU A 23 -7.73 5.54 -8.74
CA GLU A 23 -6.90 6.71 -8.91
C GLU A 23 -5.92 6.87 -7.73
N LEU A 24 -4.67 7.20 -8.05
CA LEU A 24 -3.71 7.65 -7.05
C LEU A 24 -3.95 9.13 -6.79
N THR A 25 -4.34 9.47 -5.57
CA THR A 25 -4.63 10.85 -5.19
C THR A 25 -3.36 11.62 -4.88
N GLY A 26 -2.38 10.98 -4.27
CA GLY A 26 -1.10 11.60 -3.96
C GLY A 26 -0.06 10.62 -3.48
N ILE A 27 1.20 11.04 -3.60
CA ILE A 27 2.38 10.28 -3.14
C ILE A 27 3.11 11.10 -2.09
N ILE A 28 3.50 10.45 -1.02
CA ILE A 28 4.10 11.08 0.15
C ILE A 28 5.47 10.45 0.41
N ASP A 29 6.44 11.26 0.74
CA ASP A 29 7.73 10.80 1.24
C ASP A 29 8.29 11.88 2.17
N ASP A 30 8.90 11.47 3.27
CA ASP A 30 9.50 12.39 4.22
C ASP A 30 10.97 12.70 3.91
N ASN A 31 11.54 12.08 2.88
CA ASN A 31 12.88 12.41 2.40
C ASN A 31 12.83 13.72 1.60
N PRO A 32 13.48 14.79 2.10
CA PRO A 32 13.42 16.11 1.43
C PRO A 32 14.12 16.13 0.08
N HIS A 33 14.95 15.14 -0.24
CA HIS A 33 15.64 15.05 -1.53
C HIS A 33 14.75 14.42 -2.62
N ILE A 34 13.62 13.82 -2.26
CA ILE A 34 12.67 13.24 -3.21
C ILE A 34 11.52 14.21 -3.36
N GLN A 35 11.52 14.99 -4.45
CA GLN A 35 10.48 16.00 -4.72
C GLN A 35 9.52 15.58 -5.83
N GLU A 36 9.97 14.67 -6.68
CA GLU A 36 9.19 14.18 -7.82
C GLU A 36 9.23 12.65 -7.83
N TRP A 37 8.12 12.05 -8.20
CA TRP A 37 7.99 10.62 -8.39
C TRP A 37 7.06 10.37 -9.58
N MET A 38 7.59 9.80 -10.67
CA MET A 38 6.88 9.72 -11.94
C MET A 38 6.39 11.12 -12.35
N GLU A 39 5.10 11.31 -12.56
CA GLU A 39 4.51 12.60 -12.93
C GLU A 39 3.90 13.34 -11.73
N TYR A 40 4.19 12.89 -10.52
CA TYR A 40 3.62 13.45 -9.30
C TYR A 40 4.63 14.26 -8.52
N HIS A 41 4.18 15.39 -7.95
CA HIS A 41 4.92 16.06 -6.90
C HIS A 41 4.79 15.26 -5.61
N VAL A 42 5.91 15.07 -4.92
CA VAL A 42 5.92 14.38 -3.64
C VAL A 42 5.44 15.33 -2.54
N LEU A 43 4.49 14.87 -1.75
CA LEU A 43 3.83 15.67 -0.74
C LEU A 43 4.37 15.35 0.65
N SER A 44 4.20 16.30 1.57
CA SER A 44 4.38 16.05 3.00
C SER A 44 3.08 15.51 3.59
N TYR A 45 3.19 14.60 4.56
CA TYR A 45 2.04 13.93 5.13
C TYR A 45 1.18 14.87 5.98
N ASP A 46 -0.11 14.89 5.71
CA ASP A 46 -1.14 15.56 6.52
C ASP A 46 -2.22 14.54 6.87
N PRO A 47 -2.22 14.01 8.12
CA PRO A 47 -3.16 12.95 8.49
C PRO A 47 -4.63 13.38 8.47
N LYS A 48 -4.90 14.68 8.53
CA LYS A 48 -6.28 15.20 8.52
C LYS A 48 -6.92 15.18 7.14
N ARG A 49 -6.10 15.13 6.08
CA ARG A 49 -6.59 15.26 4.71
C ARG A 49 -6.19 14.10 3.80
N MET A 50 -5.20 13.29 4.20
CA MET A 50 -4.63 12.24 3.37
C MET A 50 -5.02 10.86 3.89
N PHE A 51 -6.15 10.37 3.45
CA PHE A 51 -6.65 9.04 3.77
C PHE A 51 -7.57 8.51 2.66
N PRO A 52 -7.68 7.20 2.46
CA PRO A 52 -6.87 6.16 3.06
C PRO A 52 -5.43 6.20 2.55
N ILE A 53 -4.50 5.74 3.39
CA ILE A 53 -3.08 5.69 3.07
C ILE A 53 -2.57 4.25 3.08
N LEU A 54 -1.63 3.95 2.19
CA LEU A 54 -0.94 2.67 2.11
C LEU A 54 0.55 2.93 2.12
N ILE A 55 1.29 2.15 2.91
CA ILE A 55 2.75 2.26 2.96
C ILE A 55 3.34 1.50 1.77
N SER A 56 3.96 2.23 0.85
CA SER A 56 4.52 1.71 -0.39
C SER A 56 6.04 1.47 -0.29
N ILE A 57 6.45 0.80 0.78
CA ILE A 57 7.84 0.49 1.07
C ILE A 57 7.99 -1.03 1.21
N GLY A 58 8.89 -1.61 0.41
CA GLY A 58 9.08 -3.05 0.37
C GLY A 58 9.83 -3.62 1.56
N ASN A 59 10.71 -2.85 2.19
CA ASN A 59 11.46 -3.32 3.35
C ASN A 59 10.56 -3.49 4.55
N ASN A 60 10.54 -4.68 5.14
CA ASN A 60 9.63 -5.04 6.23
C ASN A 60 9.88 -4.21 7.50
N SER A 61 11.15 -4.01 7.87
CA SER A 61 11.49 -3.26 9.08
C SER A 61 11.13 -1.79 8.97
N ILE A 62 11.41 -1.18 7.82
CA ILE A 62 11.09 0.22 7.55
C ILE A 62 9.58 0.40 7.52
N ARG A 63 8.85 -0.50 6.85
CA ARG A 63 7.40 -0.45 6.77
C ARG A 63 6.75 -0.53 8.13
N LYS A 64 7.25 -1.43 8.99
CA LYS A 64 6.75 -1.57 10.36
C LYS A 64 6.96 -0.30 11.18
N ASN A 65 8.15 0.30 11.11
CA ASN A 65 8.46 1.53 11.83
C ASN A 65 7.58 2.68 11.38
N ILE A 66 7.36 2.81 10.10
CA ILE A 66 6.49 3.85 9.55
C ILE A 66 5.05 3.63 9.98
N ALA A 67 4.56 2.39 9.95
CA ALA A 67 3.21 2.07 10.41
C ALA A 67 3.00 2.50 11.86
N GLU A 68 3.97 2.20 12.73
CA GLU A 68 3.91 2.60 14.14
C GLU A 68 3.85 4.13 14.31
N GLN A 69 4.65 4.86 13.54
CA GLN A 69 4.62 6.33 13.55
C GLN A 69 3.30 6.89 13.06
N LEU A 70 2.75 6.31 12.00
CA LEU A 70 1.49 6.77 11.42
C LEU A 70 0.30 6.46 12.33
N TYR A 71 0.30 5.34 13.06
CA TYR A 71 -0.73 5.06 14.05
C TYR A 71 -0.78 6.14 15.14
N LYS A 72 0.36 6.65 15.55
CA LYS A 72 0.42 7.75 16.52
C LYS A 72 -0.20 9.04 16.00
N LYS A 73 -0.32 9.18 14.70
CA LYS A 73 -0.95 10.32 14.03
C LYS A 73 -2.39 10.04 13.61
N ASN A 74 -2.96 8.93 14.08
CA ASN A 74 -4.32 8.49 13.76
C ASN A 74 -4.55 8.27 12.27
N ALA A 75 -3.56 7.74 11.57
CA ALA A 75 -3.68 7.43 10.16
C ALA A 75 -4.75 6.39 9.89
N VAL A 76 -5.46 6.55 8.78
CA VAL A 76 -6.46 5.60 8.28
C VAL A 76 -5.85 4.85 7.10
N PHE A 77 -5.62 3.55 7.26
CA PHE A 77 -4.98 2.73 6.25
C PHE A 77 -5.98 2.11 5.30
N GLY A 78 -5.60 2.06 4.02
CA GLY A 78 -6.32 1.33 3.00
C GLY A 78 -5.65 0.01 2.68
N THR A 79 -6.30 -0.77 1.83
CA THR A 79 -5.81 -2.07 1.36
C THR A 79 -5.87 -2.06 -0.16
N VAL A 80 -4.85 -2.62 -0.81
CA VAL A 80 -4.81 -2.73 -2.26
C VAL A 80 -4.79 -4.21 -2.65
N ILE A 81 -5.79 -4.64 -3.39
CA ILE A 81 -5.92 -6.02 -3.85
C ILE A 81 -6.02 -6.00 -5.37
N SER A 82 -5.06 -6.65 -6.05
CA SER A 82 -5.10 -6.74 -7.50
C SER A 82 -6.37 -7.45 -7.97
N ILE A 83 -7.00 -6.94 -9.02
CA ILE A 83 -8.10 -7.63 -9.70
C ILE A 83 -7.65 -8.95 -10.34
N HIS A 84 -6.34 -9.15 -10.49
CA HIS A 84 -5.74 -10.37 -11.03
C HIS A 84 -5.25 -11.32 -9.92
N ALA A 85 -5.60 -11.04 -8.67
CA ALA A 85 -5.43 -11.99 -7.57
C ALA A 85 -6.70 -12.82 -7.40
N ILE A 86 -6.55 -14.05 -6.95
CA ILE A 86 -7.67 -14.92 -6.61
C ILE A 86 -7.79 -14.93 -5.10
N VAL A 87 -8.83 -14.27 -4.59
CA VAL A 87 -9.03 -14.12 -3.13
C VAL A 87 -10.37 -14.69 -2.76
N SER A 88 -10.36 -15.70 -1.89
CA SER A 88 -11.60 -16.26 -1.36
C SER A 88 -12.40 -15.18 -0.60
N PRO A 89 -13.74 -15.16 -0.72
CA PRO A 89 -14.56 -14.26 0.09
C PRO A 89 -14.46 -14.56 1.60
N TYR A 90 -13.94 -15.71 1.98
CA TYR A 90 -13.70 -16.08 3.38
C TYR A 90 -12.27 -15.82 3.85
N ALA A 91 -11.40 -15.29 2.98
CA ALA A 91 -10.08 -14.84 3.39
C ALA A 91 -10.19 -13.49 4.10
N LYS A 92 -9.34 -13.27 5.11
CA LYS A 92 -9.26 -11.99 5.83
C LYS A 92 -7.93 -11.33 5.54
N ILE A 93 -7.98 -10.09 5.12
CA ILE A 93 -6.80 -9.31 4.77
C ILE A 93 -6.69 -8.13 5.73
N GLY A 94 -5.58 -8.05 6.46
CA GLY A 94 -5.34 -6.97 7.41
C GLY A 94 -5.16 -5.62 6.72
N GLU A 95 -5.53 -4.55 7.40
CA GLU A 95 -5.41 -3.19 6.86
C GLU A 95 -3.98 -2.86 6.45
N GLY A 96 -3.83 -2.01 5.45
CA GLY A 96 -2.53 -1.59 4.95
C GLY A 96 -1.79 -2.63 4.13
N SER A 97 -2.43 -3.76 3.83
CA SER A 97 -1.82 -4.85 3.06
C SER A 97 -1.98 -4.66 1.56
N VAL A 98 -1.06 -5.24 0.81
CA VAL A 98 -1.07 -5.28 -0.65
C VAL A 98 -1.11 -6.74 -1.09
N VAL A 99 -2.11 -7.08 -1.90
CA VAL A 99 -2.21 -8.39 -2.55
C VAL A 99 -1.91 -8.21 -4.03
N MET A 100 -0.79 -8.76 -4.47
CA MET A 100 -0.25 -8.52 -5.81
C MET A 100 -0.89 -9.46 -6.85
N GLN A 101 -0.65 -9.13 -8.13
CA GLN A 101 -1.16 -9.91 -9.25
C GLN A 101 -0.73 -11.37 -9.15
N GLY A 102 -1.63 -12.28 -9.47
CA GLY A 102 -1.37 -13.72 -9.50
C GLY A 102 -1.30 -14.39 -8.14
N SER A 103 -1.54 -13.66 -7.05
CA SER A 103 -1.62 -14.24 -5.72
C SER A 103 -2.90 -15.03 -5.53
N ILE A 104 -2.84 -16.09 -4.73
CA ILE A 104 -4.00 -16.92 -4.41
C ILE A 104 -4.14 -17.00 -2.90
N LEU A 105 -5.25 -16.48 -2.38
CA LEU A 105 -5.61 -16.56 -0.97
C LEU A 105 -6.86 -17.42 -0.82
N GLN A 106 -6.68 -18.60 -0.25
CA GLN A 106 -7.75 -19.58 -0.13
C GLN A 106 -8.66 -19.29 1.04
N SER A 107 -9.75 -20.08 1.12
CA SER A 107 -10.75 -19.96 2.17
C SER A 107 -10.12 -20.04 3.56
N CYS A 108 -10.56 -19.16 4.46
CA CYS A 108 -10.09 -19.05 5.84
C CYS A 108 -8.62 -18.61 6.00
N CYS A 109 -7.94 -18.25 4.91
CA CYS A 109 -6.60 -17.64 4.96
C CYS A 109 -6.68 -16.27 5.62
N GLN A 110 -5.67 -15.93 6.42
CA GLN A 110 -5.58 -14.63 7.06
C GLN A 110 -4.22 -14.00 6.78
N THR A 111 -4.19 -12.71 6.46
CA THR A 111 -2.96 -11.92 6.46
C THR A 111 -2.99 -10.97 7.66
N GLY A 112 -1.80 -10.66 8.18
CA GLY A 112 -1.68 -9.61 9.17
C GLY A 112 -1.85 -8.22 8.56
N LYS A 113 -1.66 -7.19 9.37
CA LYS A 113 -1.65 -5.80 8.91
C LYS A 113 -0.36 -5.49 8.17
N HIS A 114 -0.42 -4.62 7.17
CA HIS A 114 0.72 -4.12 6.41
C HIS A 114 1.56 -5.24 5.78
N CYS A 115 0.91 -6.31 5.34
CA CYS A 115 1.55 -7.42 4.66
C CYS A 115 1.63 -7.16 3.16
N ILE A 116 2.66 -7.74 2.53
CA ILE A 116 2.78 -7.79 1.08
C ILE A 116 2.63 -9.27 0.67
N VAL A 117 1.57 -9.57 -0.06
CA VAL A 117 1.37 -10.90 -0.64
C VAL A 117 1.87 -10.84 -2.07
N ASN A 118 3.03 -11.46 -2.29
CA ASN A 118 3.73 -11.39 -3.58
C ASN A 118 3.03 -12.20 -4.65
N THR A 119 3.32 -11.84 -5.90
CA THR A 119 2.86 -12.56 -7.10
C THR A 119 3.21 -14.04 -6.99
N GLY A 120 2.23 -14.90 -7.27
CA GLY A 120 2.41 -16.35 -7.22
C GLY A 120 2.32 -16.95 -5.82
N ALA A 121 2.10 -16.16 -4.78
CA ALA A 121 1.84 -16.69 -3.43
C ALA A 121 0.49 -17.43 -3.41
N ALA A 122 0.44 -18.51 -2.67
CA ALA A 122 -0.75 -19.34 -2.55
C ALA A 122 -1.15 -19.57 -1.09
#